data_2719b5e5c27dee86a63a7b96c45d8e9a
#
_entry.id   2719b5e5c27dee86a63a7b96c45d8e9a
#
_cell.length_a   1.000
_cell.length_b   1.000
_cell.length_c   1.000
_cell.angle_alpha   90.00
_cell.angle_beta   90.00
_cell.angle_gamma   90.00
#
_symmetry.space_group_name_H-M   'P 1'
#
loop_
_entity.id
_entity.type
_entity.pdbx_description
1 polymer ?
#
loop_
_entity_poly.entity_id
_entity_poly.type
_entity_poly.pdbx_seq_one_letter_code
_entity_poly.pdbx_strand_id
1 'polypeptide(L)'
;MSAMTRLPRKFWVLGGAALLTLAVIGGVLLLSSTSDVRAAQPITFNHDIHVQQNGISCVYCHSGVMRSPTAGIPSVQLCAGCHAPRYGGIDNGSEDLAALRDIIASGEPILWDRTVYLPRYAHFAHHVHIKAGVSCETCHGDVGGMVEVYQAQKINMGWCLSCHQQEPNALELMDCAICHY
;
A
#
# COMPACT_ATOMS: atom_id res chain seq x y z
N MET A 1 22.01 58.86 -25.06
CA MET A 1 20.84 58.77 -24.14
C MET A 1 19.93 57.67 -24.66
N SER A 2 19.92 56.55 -24.01
CA SER A 2 19.17 55.35 -24.45
C SER A 2 17.71 55.48 -24.00
N ALA A 3 16.77 55.50 -24.93
CA ALA A 3 15.33 55.53 -24.64
C ALA A 3 14.90 54.16 -24.09
N MET A 4 14.69 54.06 -22.80
CA MET A 4 14.05 52.91 -22.17
C MET A 4 12.59 52.87 -22.61
N THR A 5 12.29 51.96 -23.58
CA THR A 5 10.92 51.68 -24.02
C THR A 5 10.16 51.01 -22.87
N ARG A 6 9.22 51.68 -22.23
CA ARG A 6 8.36 51.10 -21.21
C ARG A 6 7.40 50.11 -21.87
N LEU A 7 7.48 48.84 -21.45
CA LEU A 7 6.50 47.83 -21.87
C LEU A 7 5.07 48.29 -21.48
N PRO A 8 4.10 48.12 -22.39
CA PRO A 8 2.71 48.50 -22.11
C PRO A 8 2.11 47.67 -20.96
N ARG A 9 1.29 48.30 -20.11
CA ARG A 9 0.71 47.75 -18.89
C ARG A 9 0.06 46.34 -19.08
N LYS A 10 -0.50 46.08 -20.27
CA LYS A 10 -1.07 44.78 -20.64
C LYS A 10 -0.08 43.61 -20.59
N PHE A 11 1.21 43.85 -20.86
CA PHE A 11 2.23 42.79 -20.76
C PHE A 11 2.54 42.43 -19.32
N TRP A 12 2.51 43.38 -18.40
CA TRP A 12 2.68 43.14 -16.97
C TRP A 12 1.49 42.36 -16.37
N VAL A 13 0.26 42.67 -16.83
CA VAL A 13 -0.96 41.94 -16.39
C VAL A 13 -0.96 40.50 -16.91
N LEU A 14 -0.63 40.27 -18.19
CA LEU A 14 -0.55 38.93 -18.76
C LEU A 14 0.59 38.11 -18.15
N GLY A 15 1.75 38.70 -17.92
CA GLY A 15 2.88 38.05 -17.26
C GLY A 15 2.55 37.66 -15.80
N GLY A 16 1.88 38.54 -15.06
CA GLY A 16 1.42 38.26 -13.70
C GLY A 16 0.38 37.14 -13.63
N ALA A 17 -0.58 37.14 -14.56
CA ALA A 17 -1.58 36.07 -14.65
C ALA A 17 -0.94 34.72 -14.98
N ALA A 18 0.00 34.68 -15.93
CA ALA A 18 0.72 33.44 -16.28
C ALA A 18 1.53 32.88 -15.10
N LEU A 19 2.23 33.74 -14.36
CA LEU A 19 2.96 33.30 -13.16
C LEU A 19 2.05 32.76 -12.07
N LEU A 20 0.90 33.41 -11.85
CA LEU A 20 -0.08 32.93 -10.88
C LEU A 20 -0.63 31.56 -11.28
N THR A 21 -0.95 31.37 -12.55
CA THR A 21 -1.44 30.08 -13.05
C THR A 21 -0.42 28.97 -12.89
N LEU A 22 0.85 29.22 -13.20
CA LEU A 22 1.95 28.29 -12.99
C LEU A 22 2.16 27.96 -11.52
N ALA A 23 2.06 28.95 -10.64
CA ALA A 23 2.16 28.73 -9.20
C ALA A 23 1.01 27.86 -8.65
N VAL A 24 -0.22 28.10 -9.13
CA VAL A 24 -1.39 27.29 -8.76
C VAL A 24 -1.24 25.84 -9.26
N ILE A 25 -0.86 25.66 -10.54
CA ILE A 25 -0.63 24.33 -11.11
C ILE A 25 0.48 23.60 -10.36
N GLY A 26 1.61 24.27 -10.09
CA GLY A 26 2.71 23.71 -9.31
C GLY A 26 2.29 23.33 -7.89
N GLY A 27 1.51 24.17 -7.23
CA GLY A 27 0.95 23.89 -5.90
C GLY A 27 0.01 22.68 -5.90
N VAL A 28 -0.88 22.58 -6.88
CA VAL A 28 -1.79 21.43 -7.03
C VAL A 28 -1.01 20.14 -7.30
N LEU A 29 0.00 20.19 -8.17
CA LEU A 29 0.85 19.01 -8.47
C LEU A 29 1.66 18.57 -7.24
N LEU A 30 2.20 19.50 -6.45
CA LEU A 30 2.91 19.19 -5.21
C LEU A 30 1.98 18.58 -4.16
N LEU A 31 0.77 19.11 -3.99
CA LEU A 31 -0.21 18.61 -3.03
C LEU A 31 -0.79 17.24 -3.46
N SER A 32 -0.93 16.98 -4.76
CA SER A 32 -1.42 15.70 -5.27
C SER A 32 -0.39 14.56 -5.24
N SER A 33 0.90 14.88 -5.11
CA SER A 33 1.97 13.85 -5.05
C SER A 33 2.22 13.28 -3.64
N THR A 34 1.53 13.76 -2.59
CA THR A 34 1.82 13.38 -1.19
C THR A 34 0.72 12.59 -0.49
N SER A 35 -0.23 12.00 -1.21
CA SER A 35 -1.26 11.19 -0.56
C SER A 35 -0.83 9.73 -0.38
N ASP A 36 0.14 9.49 0.50
CA ASP A 36 0.24 8.23 1.22
C ASP A 36 -1.00 8.13 2.13
N VAL A 37 -2.04 7.47 1.65
CA VAL A 37 -3.23 7.20 2.47
C VAL A 37 -2.84 6.17 3.51
N ARG A 38 -2.38 6.64 4.66
CA ARG A 38 -2.18 5.78 5.84
C ARG A 38 -3.50 5.73 6.60
N ALA A 39 -4.10 4.55 6.65
CA ALA A 39 -5.27 4.32 7.49
C ALA A 39 -4.81 4.17 8.95
N ALA A 40 -5.45 4.88 9.88
CA ALA A 40 -5.21 4.66 11.31
C ALA A 40 -5.67 3.25 11.68
N GLN A 41 -4.74 2.42 12.13
CA GLN A 41 -5.04 1.04 12.51
C GLN A 41 -5.41 0.94 13.99
N PRO A 42 -6.24 -0.03 14.39
CA PRO A 42 -6.64 -0.21 15.80
C PRO A 42 -5.46 -0.52 16.74
N ILE A 43 -4.40 -1.14 16.21
CA ILE A 43 -3.10 -1.32 16.84
C ILE A 43 -2.01 -1.16 15.78
N THR A 44 -0.82 -0.69 16.17
CA THR A 44 0.30 -0.59 15.24
C THR A 44 0.95 -1.95 15.06
N PHE A 45 0.76 -2.59 13.89
CA PHE A 45 1.50 -3.80 13.57
C PHE A 45 2.77 -3.44 12.80
N ASN A 46 3.90 -3.75 13.39
CA ASN A 46 5.22 -3.43 12.82
C ASN A 46 5.78 -4.63 12.05
N HIS A 47 5.76 -4.58 10.71
CA HIS A 47 6.33 -5.64 9.86
C HIS A 47 7.85 -5.73 10.01
N ASP A 48 8.56 -4.62 10.20
CA ASP A 48 10.02 -4.62 10.36
C ASP A 48 10.45 -5.52 11.52
N ILE A 49 9.80 -5.42 12.67
CA ILE A 49 10.09 -6.27 13.83
C ILE A 49 9.84 -7.75 13.51
N HIS A 50 8.73 -8.08 12.84
CA HIS A 50 8.35 -9.46 12.61
C HIS A 50 9.12 -10.09 11.45
N VAL A 51 9.29 -9.38 10.35
CA VAL A 51 9.89 -9.91 9.11
C VAL A 51 11.39 -9.70 9.08
N GLN A 52 11.87 -8.44 9.21
CA GLN A 52 13.29 -8.14 9.06
C GLN A 52 14.11 -8.59 10.28
N GLN A 53 13.62 -8.28 11.49
CA GLN A 53 14.39 -8.56 12.70
C GLN A 53 14.21 -10.01 13.17
N ASN A 54 13.02 -10.61 13.02
CA ASN A 54 12.74 -11.97 13.50
C ASN A 54 12.64 -13.02 12.40
N GLY A 55 12.74 -12.65 11.11
CA GLY A 55 12.77 -13.58 9.99
C GLY A 55 11.46 -14.34 9.75
N ILE A 56 10.32 -13.82 10.21
CA ILE A 56 9.02 -14.47 10.03
C ILE A 56 8.59 -14.30 8.57
N SER A 57 8.33 -15.43 7.89
CA SER A 57 7.93 -15.45 6.49
C SER A 57 6.54 -14.82 6.29
N CYS A 58 6.37 -14.08 5.18
CA CYS A 58 5.09 -13.48 4.78
C CYS A 58 3.95 -14.51 4.78
N VAL A 59 4.20 -15.69 4.23
CA VAL A 59 3.19 -16.76 4.10
C VAL A 59 2.81 -17.41 5.44
N TYR A 60 3.58 -17.20 6.50
CA TYR A 60 3.20 -17.65 7.84
C TYR A 60 1.93 -16.92 8.32
N CYS A 61 1.89 -15.62 8.10
CA CYS A 61 0.75 -14.78 8.48
C CYS A 61 -0.30 -14.67 7.35
N HIS A 62 0.14 -14.54 6.09
CA HIS A 62 -0.71 -14.40 4.91
C HIS A 62 -0.86 -15.72 4.14
N SER A 63 -1.20 -16.80 4.82
CA SER A 63 -1.25 -18.14 4.24
C SER A 63 -2.25 -18.31 3.08
N GLY A 64 -3.24 -17.42 2.98
CA GLY A 64 -4.23 -17.39 1.90
C GLY A 64 -3.61 -17.17 0.51
N VAL A 65 -2.46 -16.48 0.40
CA VAL A 65 -1.80 -16.17 -0.88
C VAL A 65 -1.50 -17.41 -1.73
N MET A 66 -1.30 -18.56 -1.11
CA MET A 66 -0.94 -19.79 -1.80
C MET A 66 -2.11 -20.49 -2.49
N ARG A 67 -3.36 -20.21 -2.06
CA ARG A 67 -4.54 -20.98 -2.47
C ARG A 67 -5.77 -20.16 -2.78
N SER A 68 -5.77 -18.87 -2.44
CA SER A 68 -6.93 -17.98 -2.53
C SER A 68 -6.62 -16.75 -3.40
N PRO A 69 -7.64 -16.16 -4.04
CA PRO A 69 -7.53 -14.84 -4.63
C PRO A 69 -7.08 -13.79 -3.62
N THR A 70 -7.47 -13.91 -2.34
CA THR A 70 -7.11 -12.98 -1.27
C THR A 70 -5.98 -13.54 -0.41
N ALA A 71 -5.03 -12.67 -0.04
CA ALA A 71 -3.95 -13.02 0.89
C ALA A 71 -4.49 -13.37 2.28
N GLY A 72 -5.53 -12.66 2.70
CA GLY A 72 -6.07 -12.72 4.05
C GLY A 72 -5.22 -11.93 5.05
N ILE A 73 -5.85 -11.62 6.16
CA ILE A 73 -5.19 -11.06 7.36
C ILE A 73 -5.25 -12.17 8.42
N PRO A 74 -4.15 -12.40 9.17
CA PRO A 74 -4.13 -13.44 10.18
C PRO A 74 -5.17 -13.19 11.28
N SER A 75 -5.73 -14.27 11.81
CA SER A 75 -6.62 -14.18 12.97
C SER A 75 -5.85 -13.80 14.22
N VAL A 76 -6.54 -13.23 15.19
CA VAL A 76 -5.99 -12.90 16.52
C VAL A 76 -5.34 -14.10 17.22
N GLN A 77 -5.84 -15.32 16.95
CA GLN A 77 -5.28 -16.56 17.51
C GLN A 77 -3.85 -16.84 17.03
N LEU A 78 -3.49 -16.40 15.80
CA LEU A 78 -2.12 -16.52 15.34
C LEU A 78 -1.20 -15.61 16.15
N CYS A 79 -1.62 -14.38 16.42
CA CYS A 79 -0.89 -13.44 17.30
C CYS A 79 -0.76 -14.01 18.72
N ALA A 80 -1.83 -14.60 19.24
CA ALA A 80 -1.87 -15.20 20.55
C ALA A 80 -0.84 -16.32 20.75
N GLY A 81 -0.46 -17.04 19.69
CA GLY A 81 0.55 -18.09 19.74
C GLY A 81 1.90 -17.62 20.31
N CYS A 82 2.26 -16.35 20.08
CA CYS A 82 3.49 -15.74 20.58
C CYS A 82 3.24 -14.71 21.70
N HIS A 83 2.10 -14.00 21.66
CA HIS A 83 1.84 -12.84 22.53
C HIS A 83 0.91 -13.13 23.72
N ALA A 84 0.21 -14.27 23.73
CA ALA A 84 -0.63 -14.59 24.88
C ALA A 84 0.19 -15.00 26.11
N PRO A 85 -0.12 -14.43 27.32
CA PRO A 85 0.65 -14.72 28.54
C PRO A 85 0.75 -16.22 28.88
N ARG A 86 -0.29 -16.99 28.59
CA ARG A 86 -0.34 -18.45 28.84
C ARG A 86 0.70 -19.27 28.07
N TYR A 87 1.31 -18.68 27.01
CA TYR A 87 2.35 -19.33 26.20
C TYR A 87 3.74 -18.73 26.43
N GLY A 88 3.95 -18.03 27.57
CA GLY A 88 5.20 -17.32 27.84
C GLY A 88 5.34 -16.02 27.06
N GLY A 89 4.21 -15.38 26.75
CA GLY A 89 4.02 -14.34 25.76
C GLY A 89 5.09 -13.26 25.70
N ILE A 90 5.54 -13.02 24.48
CA ILE A 90 6.46 -11.93 24.15
C ILE A 90 5.82 -10.59 24.53
N ASP A 91 6.53 -9.83 25.38
CA ASP A 91 6.11 -8.51 25.84
C ASP A 91 7.33 -7.58 25.91
N ASN A 92 7.19 -6.42 25.29
CA ASN A 92 8.18 -5.35 25.38
C ASN A 92 7.66 -4.13 26.17
N GLY A 93 6.49 -4.25 26.79
CA GLY A 93 5.85 -3.19 27.59
C GLY A 93 5.19 -2.08 26.74
N SER A 94 5.02 -2.27 25.42
CA SER A 94 4.38 -1.27 24.56
C SER A 94 2.85 -1.24 24.77
N GLU A 95 2.26 -0.06 24.51
CA GLU A 95 0.80 0.12 24.55
C GLU A 95 0.09 -0.76 23.51
N ASP A 96 0.69 -0.95 22.32
CA ASP A 96 0.14 -1.82 21.27
C ASP A 96 0.07 -3.28 21.71
N LEU A 97 1.07 -3.79 22.44
CA LEU A 97 1.04 -5.14 22.99
C LEU A 97 0.05 -5.28 24.15
N ALA A 98 -0.12 -4.25 24.97
CA ALA A 98 -1.17 -4.23 25.98
C ALA A 98 -2.56 -4.30 25.31
N ALA A 99 -2.81 -3.46 24.29
CA ALA A 99 -4.05 -3.48 23.53
C ALA A 99 -4.28 -4.83 22.81
N LEU A 100 -3.24 -5.42 22.22
CA LEU A 100 -3.34 -6.75 21.60
C LEU A 100 -3.75 -7.82 22.63
N ARG A 101 -3.21 -7.77 23.85
CA ARG A 101 -3.56 -8.73 24.91
C ARG A 101 -5.00 -8.60 25.36
N ASP A 102 -5.51 -7.39 25.45
CA ASP A 102 -6.92 -7.14 25.76
C ASP A 102 -7.82 -7.71 24.65
N ILE A 103 -7.45 -7.54 23.38
CA ILE A 103 -8.16 -8.13 22.24
C ILE A 103 -8.08 -9.67 22.27
N ILE A 104 -6.92 -10.25 22.59
CA ILE A 104 -6.77 -11.70 22.75
C ILE A 104 -7.66 -12.22 23.88
N ALA A 105 -7.75 -11.49 24.99
CA ALA A 105 -8.56 -11.88 26.14
C ALA A 105 -10.06 -11.77 25.86
N SER A 106 -10.49 -10.77 25.09
CA SER A 106 -11.90 -10.61 24.69
C SER A 106 -12.35 -11.66 23.68
N GLY A 107 -11.42 -12.20 22.86
CA GLY A 107 -11.73 -13.11 21.76
C GLY A 107 -12.28 -12.42 20.51
N GLU A 108 -12.37 -11.10 20.52
CA GLU A 108 -12.88 -10.32 19.39
C GLU A 108 -11.83 -10.20 18.26
N PRO A 109 -12.27 -10.11 16.98
CA PRO A 109 -11.36 -9.90 15.87
C PRO A 109 -10.80 -8.47 15.86
N ILE A 110 -9.56 -8.32 15.34
CA ILE A 110 -9.02 -6.99 15.04
C ILE A 110 -9.67 -6.50 13.75
N LEU A 111 -10.36 -5.36 13.82
CA LEU A 111 -10.99 -4.73 12.65
C LEU A 111 -9.99 -3.81 11.95
N TRP A 112 -9.17 -4.39 11.10
CA TRP A 112 -8.16 -3.67 10.34
C TRP A 112 -8.76 -2.78 9.26
N ASP A 113 -8.27 -1.56 9.16
CA ASP A 113 -8.58 -0.70 8.03
C ASP A 113 -7.79 -1.11 6.79
N ARG A 114 -8.45 -1.05 5.63
CA ARG A 114 -7.83 -1.42 4.36
C ARG A 114 -6.77 -0.39 3.96
N THR A 115 -5.56 -0.86 3.69
CA THR A 115 -4.42 -0.02 3.25
C THR A 115 -4.12 -0.14 1.76
N VAL A 116 -4.56 -1.22 1.10
CA VAL A 116 -4.36 -1.43 -0.34
C VAL A 116 -5.70 -1.50 -1.04
N TYR A 117 -5.87 -0.68 -2.06
CA TYR A 117 -7.12 -0.53 -2.78
C TYR A 117 -7.00 -1.00 -4.23
N LEU A 118 -7.95 -1.84 -4.63
CA LEU A 118 -8.23 -2.20 -6.01
C LEU A 118 -9.70 -1.87 -6.31
N PRO A 119 -10.03 -1.28 -7.48
CA PRO A 119 -11.42 -1.04 -7.87
C PRO A 119 -12.24 -2.32 -7.87
N ARG A 120 -13.52 -2.24 -7.46
CA ARG A 120 -14.39 -3.42 -7.33
C ARG A 120 -14.65 -4.17 -8.63
N TYR A 121 -14.49 -3.50 -9.76
CA TYR A 121 -14.65 -4.07 -11.10
C TYR A 121 -13.38 -4.75 -11.61
N ALA A 122 -12.29 -4.72 -10.85
CA ALA A 122 -11.06 -5.42 -11.18
C ALA A 122 -10.84 -6.58 -10.20
N HIS A 123 -10.74 -7.78 -10.74
CA HIS A 123 -10.51 -9.01 -9.97
C HIS A 123 -9.04 -9.38 -10.02
N PHE A 124 -8.46 -9.63 -8.87
CA PHE A 124 -7.06 -10.01 -8.73
C PHE A 124 -6.95 -11.29 -7.89
N ALA A 125 -6.11 -12.20 -8.35
CA ALA A 125 -5.89 -13.46 -7.65
C ALA A 125 -4.42 -13.61 -7.23
N HIS A 126 -4.13 -13.48 -5.94
CA HIS A 126 -2.78 -13.62 -5.40
C HIS A 126 -2.13 -14.96 -5.79
N HIS A 127 -2.87 -16.08 -5.63
CA HIS A 127 -2.30 -17.40 -5.79
C HIS A 127 -1.73 -17.69 -7.20
N VAL A 128 -2.26 -17.07 -8.26
CA VAL A 128 -1.71 -17.24 -9.61
C VAL A 128 -0.40 -16.49 -9.79
N HIS A 129 -0.29 -15.29 -9.24
CA HIS A 129 0.93 -14.50 -9.30
C HIS A 129 2.06 -15.11 -8.46
N ILE A 130 1.74 -15.61 -7.26
CA ILE A 130 2.70 -16.33 -6.41
C ILE A 130 3.19 -17.62 -7.09
N LYS A 131 2.30 -18.38 -7.74
CA LYS A 131 2.68 -19.57 -8.53
C LYS A 131 3.55 -19.21 -9.73
N ALA A 132 3.37 -18.04 -10.32
CA ALA A 132 4.23 -17.52 -11.40
C ALA A 132 5.59 -17.01 -10.88
N GLY A 133 5.84 -17.05 -9.57
CA GLY A 133 7.10 -16.63 -8.97
C GLY A 133 7.23 -15.11 -8.73
N VAL A 134 6.13 -14.36 -8.82
CA VAL A 134 6.13 -12.92 -8.52
C VAL A 134 6.31 -12.71 -7.02
N SER A 135 7.33 -11.91 -6.63
CA SER A 135 7.59 -11.62 -5.23
C SER A 135 6.57 -10.65 -4.64
N CYS A 136 6.39 -10.70 -3.32
CA CYS A 136 5.47 -9.83 -2.59
C CYS A 136 5.83 -8.35 -2.78
N GLU A 137 7.12 -8.05 -2.75
CA GLU A 137 7.69 -6.70 -2.83
C GLU A 137 7.46 -6.05 -4.19
N THR A 138 7.29 -6.85 -5.26
CA THR A 138 6.97 -6.33 -6.60
C THR A 138 5.72 -5.45 -6.58
N CYS A 139 4.71 -5.85 -5.80
CA CYS A 139 3.43 -5.14 -5.72
C CYS A 139 3.31 -4.30 -4.43
N HIS A 140 3.85 -4.80 -3.33
CA HIS A 140 3.69 -4.17 -2.00
C HIS A 140 4.88 -3.30 -1.58
N GLY A 141 5.95 -3.21 -2.40
CA GLY A 141 7.19 -2.54 -2.02
C GLY A 141 7.89 -3.29 -0.89
N ASP A 142 8.80 -2.66 -0.19
CA ASP A 142 9.48 -3.25 0.98
C ASP A 142 8.56 -3.29 2.21
N VAL A 143 7.43 -3.99 2.06
CA VAL A 143 6.43 -4.12 3.14
C VAL A 143 7.00 -4.82 4.36
N GLY A 144 7.98 -5.69 4.18
CA GLY A 144 8.69 -6.36 5.28
C GLY A 144 9.44 -5.41 6.19
N GLY A 145 9.88 -4.25 5.70
CA GLY A 145 10.53 -3.19 6.47
C GLY A 145 9.59 -2.08 6.94
N MET A 146 8.28 -2.17 6.69
CA MET A 146 7.34 -1.13 7.09
C MET A 146 6.95 -1.21 8.57
N VAL A 147 7.11 -0.10 9.28
CA VAL A 147 6.56 0.07 10.65
C VAL A 147 5.04 0.24 10.59
N GLU A 148 4.57 1.04 9.64
CA GLU A 148 3.16 1.21 9.31
C GLU A 148 2.97 0.90 7.83
N VAL A 149 2.00 0.03 7.51
CA VAL A 149 1.74 -0.39 6.13
C VAL A 149 1.03 0.72 5.35
N TYR A 150 1.53 0.99 4.17
CA TYR A 150 0.92 1.89 3.19
C TYR A 150 0.95 1.26 1.80
N GLN A 151 0.15 1.78 0.89
CA GLN A 151 0.15 1.34 -0.51
C GLN A 151 1.36 1.95 -1.24
N ALA A 152 2.43 1.19 -1.38
CA ALA A 152 3.69 1.64 -1.98
C ALA A 152 3.59 1.85 -3.51
N GLN A 153 2.70 1.10 -4.19
CA GLN A 153 2.54 1.16 -5.64
C GLN A 153 1.16 1.72 -6.02
N LYS A 154 1.14 2.61 -7.00
CA LYS A 154 -0.10 3.08 -7.59
C LYS A 154 -0.66 2.02 -8.54
N ILE A 155 -1.40 1.05 -7.98
CA ILE A 155 -1.98 -0.06 -8.72
C ILE A 155 -3.14 0.45 -9.57
N ASN A 156 -2.97 0.41 -10.89
CA ASN A 156 -3.99 0.73 -11.88
C ASN A 156 -3.85 -0.21 -13.08
N MET A 157 -4.81 -0.16 -14.03
CA MET A 157 -4.80 -1.04 -15.19
C MET A 157 -3.47 -0.99 -15.98
N GLY A 158 -2.93 0.22 -16.23
CA GLY A 158 -1.67 0.37 -16.95
C GLY A 158 -0.50 -0.27 -16.22
N TRP A 159 -0.48 -0.22 -14.88
CA TRP A 159 0.55 -0.87 -14.08
C TRP A 159 0.47 -2.40 -14.20
N CYS A 160 -0.72 -3.00 -14.15
CA CYS A 160 -0.90 -4.43 -14.37
C CYS A 160 -0.45 -4.85 -15.77
N LEU A 161 -0.88 -4.10 -16.80
CA LEU A 161 -0.54 -4.36 -18.20
C LEU A 161 0.95 -4.19 -18.48
N SER A 162 1.67 -3.32 -17.78
CA SER A 162 3.12 -3.14 -17.96
C SER A 162 3.93 -4.42 -17.70
N CYS A 163 3.40 -5.32 -16.87
CA CYS A 163 3.98 -6.64 -16.61
C CYS A 163 3.41 -7.69 -17.57
N HIS A 164 2.09 -7.78 -17.69
CA HIS A 164 1.41 -8.80 -18.49
C HIS A 164 1.80 -8.78 -19.97
N GLN A 165 2.04 -7.60 -20.56
CA GLN A 165 2.45 -7.48 -21.96
C GLN A 165 3.86 -8.01 -22.25
N GLN A 166 4.68 -8.27 -21.22
CA GLN A 166 6.03 -8.78 -21.34
C GLN A 166 6.09 -10.31 -21.23
N GLU A 167 5.00 -10.94 -20.83
CA GLU A 167 4.92 -12.38 -20.65
C GLU A 167 4.74 -13.11 -22.00
N PRO A 168 5.24 -14.35 -22.14
CA PRO A 168 5.13 -15.13 -23.39
C PRO A 168 3.69 -15.29 -23.89
N ASN A 169 2.70 -15.34 -23.01
CA ASN A 169 1.26 -15.46 -23.29
C ASN A 169 0.52 -14.12 -23.13
N ALA A 170 1.15 -13.02 -23.48
CA ALA A 170 0.63 -11.66 -23.31
C ALA A 170 -0.78 -11.46 -23.89
N LEU A 171 -1.11 -12.08 -25.03
CA LEU A 171 -2.44 -11.96 -25.64
C LEU A 171 -3.56 -12.50 -24.73
N GLU A 172 -3.30 -13.60 -24.04
CA GLU A 172 -4.24 -14.17 -23.05
C GLU A 172 -4.30 -13.28 -21.82
N LEU A 173 -3.15 -12.86 -21.27
CA LEU A 173 -3.07 -12.07 -20.06
C LEU A 173 -3.60 -10.63 -20.19
N MET A 174 -3.76 -10.16 -21.42
CA MET A 174 -4.38 -8.85 -21.72
C MET A 174 -5.85 -8.94 -22.11
N ASP A 175 -6.45 -10.14 -22.10
CA ASP A 175 -7.91 -10.27 -22.30
C ASP A 175 -8.65 -9.56 -21.18
N CYS A 176 -9.62 -8.73 -21.57
CA CYS A 176 -10.42 -7.92 -20.62
C CYS A 176 -11.11 -8.79 -19.56
N ALA A 177 -11.60 -9.98 -19.97
CA ALA A 177 -12.33 -10.90 -19.10
C ALA A 177 -11.47 -11.59 -18.04
N ILE A 178 -10.15 -11.53 -18.11
CA ILE A 178 -9.28 -12.08 -17.06
C ILE A 178 -9.33 -11.24 -15.77
N CYS A 179 -9.50 -9.92 -15.95
CA CYS A 179 -9.50 -8.98 -14.84
C CYS A 179 -10.89 -8.38 -14.57
N HIS A 180 -11.82 -8.42 -15.54
CA HIS A 180 -13.13 -7.76 -15.48
C HIS A 180 -14.24 -8.76 -15.76
N TYR A 181 -14.79 -9.40 -14.72
CA TYR A 181 -15.90 -10.38 -14.81
C TYR A 181 -16.87 -10.27 -13.64
#